data_4dbb5a4446e44c149ec93bc5977981e0
#
_entry.id   4dbb5a4446e44c149ec93bc5977981e0
#
_cell.length_a   1.000
_cell.length_b   1.000
_cell.length_c   1.000
_cell.angle_alpha   90.00
_cell.angle_beta   90.00
_cell.angle_gamma   90.00
#
_symmetry.space_group_name_H-M   'P 1'
#
loop_
_entity.id
_entity.type
_entity.pdbx_description
1 polymer ?
#
loop_
_entity_poly.entity_id
_entity_poly.type
_entity_poly.pdbx_seq_one_letter_code
_entity_poly.pdbx_strand_id
1 'polypeptide(L)'
;MAKMIRFVEAIAKKYNLRIGTFGHMGDGNLHPTFLTDERNHEEMHRVELAFHEIFEEAIRLGGTITGEHGVGLAKKSFLPRFAGGAQMRVMRELRKALDPHGLLNPGKMFDAEPGRNAQ
;
A
#
# COMPACT_ATOMS: atom_id res chain seq x y z
N MET A 1 -10.53 14.38 -2.01
CA MET A 1 -10.75 13.99 -0.62
C MET A 1 -12.19 13.50 -0.38
N ALA A 2 -13.25 14.30 -0.44
CA ALA A 2 -14.63 13.87 -0.13
C ALA A 2 -15.14 12.65 -0.91
N LYS A 3 -14.75 12.49 -2.19
CA LYS A 3 -15.07 11.29 -2.97
C LYS A 3 -14.44 10.03 -2.38
N MET A 4 -13.18 10.13 -1.95
CA MET A 4 -12.45 9.00 -1.37
C MET A 4 -13.04 8.60 -0.02
N ILE A 5 -13.39 9.54 0.84
CA ILE A 5 -14.05 9.25 2.14
C ILE A 5 -15.36 8.49 1.93
N ARG A 6 -16.23 8.98 1.03
CA ARG A 6 -17.49 8.28 0.70
C ARG A 6 -17.25 6.89 0.12
N PHE A 7 -16.19 6.72 -0.65
CA PHE A 7 -15.83 5.42 -1.18
C PHE A 7 -15.41 4.46 -0.07
N VAL A 8 -14.55 4.89 0.86
CA VAL A 8 -14.15 4.09 2.03
C VAL A 8 -15.35 3.68 2.88
N GLU A 9 -16.31 4.59 3.10
CA GLU A 9 -17.57 4.27 3.81
C GLU A 9 -18.41 3.23 3.06
N ALA A 10 -18.47 3.31 1.72
CA ALA A 10 -19.18 2.32 0.91
C ALA A 10 -18.49 0.95 0.97
N ILE A 11 -17.15 0.92 0.94
CA ILE A 11 -16.36 -0.31 1.08
C ILE A 11 -16.56 -0.94 2.46
N ALA A 12 -16.57 -0.14 3.53
CA ALA A 12 -16.84 -0.62 4.89
C ALA A 12 -18.18 -1.38 4.95
N LYS A 13 -19.23 -0.80 4.35
CA LYS A 13 -20.55 -1.43 4.26
C LYS A 13 -20.54 -2.69 3.38
N LYS A 14 -19.93 -2.61 2.19
CA LYS A 14 -19.86 -3.71 1.22
C LYS A 14 -19.26 -4.98 1.83
N TYR A 15 -18.17 -4.82 2.56
CA TYR A 15 -17.41 -5.93 3.14
C TYR A 15 -17.79 -6.23 4.61
N ASN A 16 -18.78 -5.52 5.17
CA ASN A 16 -19.17 -5.62 6.58
C ASN A 16 -17.94 -5.48 7.50
N LEU A 17 -17.17 -4.39 7.32
CA LEU A 17 -15.97 -4.08 8.08
C LEU A 17 -16.13 -2.77 8.85
N ARG A 18 -15.45 -2.67 9.96
CA ARG A 18 -15.31 -1.39 10.69
C ARG A 18 -14.03 -0.69 10.24
N ILE A 19 -14.19 0.50 9.67
CA ILE A 19 -13.07 1.31 9.20
C ILE A 19 -13.12 2.67 9.88
N GLY A 20 -12.09 3.01 10.64
CA GLY A 20 -11.85 4.35 11.13
C GLY A 20 -11.00 5.11 10.11
N THR A 21 -11.40 6.30 9.69
CA THR A 21 -10.62 7.12 8.75
C THR A 21 -10.13 8.37 9.43
N PHE A 22 -8.82 8.54 9.48
CA PHE A 22 -8.13 9.72 9.97
C PHE A 22 -7.38 10.39 8.80
N GLY A 23 -6.75 11.53 9.04
CA GLY A 23 -5.89 12.09 8.01
C GLY A 23 -5.58 13.57 8.17
N HIS A 24 -4.78 14.04 7.23
CA HIS A 24 -4.34 15.42 7.12
C HIS A 24 -5.13 16.07 5.97
N MET A 25 -6.23 16.73 6.34
CA MET A 25 -7.21 17.22 5.37
C MET A 25 -6.62 18.26 4.40
N GLY A 26 -5.66 19.07 4.87
CA GLY A 26 -4.97 20.06 4.05
C GLY A 26 -4.10 19.46 2.94
N ASP A 27 -3.53 18.27 3.20
CA ASP A 27 -2.61 17.58 2.30
C ASP A 27 -3.29 16.51 1.43
N GLY A 28 -4.57 16.23 1.71
CA GLY A 28 -5.27 15.15 1.02
C GLY A 28 -4.86 13.75 1.43
N ASN A 29 -4.16 13.60 2.56
CA ASN A 29 -3.65 12.32 3.05
C ASN A 29 -4.64 11.66 4.00
N LEU A 30 -5.14 10.47 3.62
CA LEU A 30 -6.11 9.71 4.40
C LEU A 30 -5.50 8.41 4.93
N HIS A 31 -5.85 8.08 6.18
CA HIS A 31 -5.43 6.86 6.87
C HIS A 31 -6.66 5.99 7.19
N PRO A 32 -7.22 5.24 6.23
CA PRO A 32 -8.26 4.27 6.52
C PRO A 32 -7.66 3.11 7.30
N THR A 33 -8.14 2.93 8.54
CA THR A 33 -7.66 1.91 9.47
C THR A 33 -8.76 0.90 9.72
N PHE A 34 -8.48 -0.36 9.43
CA PHE A 34 -9.39 -1.47 9.68
C PHE A 34 -9.33 -1.89 11.14
N LEU A 35 -10.50 -1.93 11.79
CA LEU A 35 -10.65 -2.39 13.16
C LEU A 35 -11.06 -3.87 13.11
N THR A 36 -10.08 -4.76 13.14
CA THR A 36 -10.26 -6.20 12.92
C THR A 36 -9.40 -7.03 13.87
N ASP A 37 -9.76 -8.31 14.05
CA ASP A 37 -8.93 -9.30 14.72
C ASP A 37 -8.17 -10.13 13.67
N GLU A 38 -6.84 -10.02 13.66
CA GLU A 38 -5.96 -10.73 12.72
C GLU A 38 -6.09 -12.27 12.79
N ARG A 39 -6.63 -12.80 13.88
CA ARG A 39 -6.91 -14.24 14.03
C ARG A 39 -8.16 -14.69 13.29
N ASN A 40 -9.02 -13.77 12.89
CA ASN A 40 -10.22 -14.05 12.10
C ASN A 40 -9.86 -14.05 10.60
N HIS A 41 -9.47 -15.21 10.08
CA HIS A 41 -9.04 -15.36 8.70
C HIS A 41 -10.10 -14.95 7.66
N GLU A 42 -11.39 -15.16 7.95
CA GLU A 42 -12.47 -14.73 7.06
C GLU A 42 -12.58 -13.21 7.00
N GLU A 43 -12.48 -12.55 8.15
CA GLU A 43 -12.48 -11.09 8.22
C GLU A 43 -11.23 -10.52 7.54
N MET A 44 -10.06 -11.12 7.77
CA MET A 44 -8.80 -10.71 7.13
C MET A 44 -8.86 -10.84 5.60
N HIS A 45 -9.50 -11.87 5.08
CA HIS A 45 -9.72 -11.98 3.63
C HIS A 45 -10.60 -10.83 3.09
N ARG A 46 -11.67 -10.45 3.81
CA ARG A 46 -12.49 -9.28 3.44
C ARG A 46 -11.71 -7.97 3.53
N VAL A 47 -10.83 -7.84 4.52
CA VAL A 47 -9.92 -6.69 4.65
C VAL A 47 -9.00 -6.58 3.44
N GLU A 48 -8.41 -7.68 2.99
CA GLU A 48 -7.53 -7.71 1.81
C GLU A 48 -8.26 -7.25 0.54
N LEU A 49 -9.47 -7.76 0.30
CA LEU A 49 -10.31 -7.32 -0.81
C LEU A 49 -10.67 -5.83 -0.73
N ALA A 50 -11.01 -5.36 0.47
CA ALA A 50 -11.32 -3.95 0.71
C ALA A 50 -10.10 -3.04 0.47
N PHE A 51 -8.92 -3.44 0.92
CA PHE A 51 -7.65 -2.75 0.65
C PHE A 51 -7.40 -2.60 -0.84
N HIS A 52 -7.61 -3.68 -1.59
CA HIS A 52 -7.42 -3.67 -3.02
C HIS A 52 -8.30 -2.62 -3.70
N GLU A 53 -9.59 -2.59 -3.41
CA GLU A 53 -10.52 -1.63 -4.01
C GLU A 53 -10.21 -0.19 -3.59
N ILE A 54 -9.83 0.04 -2.33
CA ILE A 54 -9.45 1.38 -1.83
C ILE A 54 -8.22 1.92 -2.57
N PHE A 55 -7.19 1.11 -2.79
CA PHE A 55 -6.00 1.53 -3.53
C PHE A 55 -6.28 1.76 -5.01
N GLU A 56 -7.10 0.92 -5.64
CA GLU A 56 -7.53 1.11 -7.02
C GLU A 56 -8.27 2.45 -7.19
N GLU A 57 -9.18 2.75 -6.29
CA GLU A 57 -9.92 4.01 -6.34
C GLU A 57 -9.01 5.22 -6.06
N ALA A 58 -8.04 5.10 -5.15
CA ALA A 58 -7.07 6.15 -4.91
C ALA A 58 -6.28 6.48 -6.19
N ILE A 59 -5.79 5.45 -6.89
CA ILE A 59 -5.08 5.61 -8.17
C ILE A 59 -6.02 6.21 -9.24
N ARG A 60 -7.26 5.72 -9.35
CA ARG A 60 -8.25 6.22 -10.30
C ARG A 60 -8.58 7.70 -10.09
N LEU A 61 -8.55 8.15 -8.85
CA LEU A 61 -8.75 9.56 -8.49
C LEU A 61 -7.51 10.45 -8.67
N GLY A 62 -6.41 9.90 -9.21
CA GLY A 62 -5.15 10.61 -9.42
C GLY A 62 -4.30 10.76 -8.15
N GLY A 63 -4.61 9.96 -7.12
CA GLY A 63 -3.85 9.90 -5.87
C GLY A 63 -2.71 8.89 -5.92
N THR A 64 -2.13 8.64 -4.75
CA THR A 64 -1.04 7.68 -4.53
C THR A 64 -1.45 6.65 -3.48
N ILE A 65 -0.78 5.51 -3.48
CA ILE A 65 -1.00 4.42 -2.51
C ILE A 65 -0.38 4.70 -1.14
N THR A 66 0.44 5.73 -1.01
CA THR A 66 1.07 6.10 0.25
C THR A 66 1.40 7.60 0.26
N GLY A 67 1.05 8.28 1.35
CA GLY A 67 1.43 9.67 1.60
C GLY A 67 2.79 9.73 2.31
N GLU A 68 2.88 9.18 3.51
CA GLU A 68 4.02 9.33 4.42
C GLU A 68 4.56 8.00 4.99
N HIS A 69 3.74 6.93 5.08
CA HIS A 69 4.11 5.68 5.73
C HIS A 69 5.01 4.78 4.89
N GLY A 70 5.21 5.09 3.62
CA GLY A 70 5.96 4.24 2.70
C GLY A 70 5.16 3.01 2.23
N VAL A 71 5.83 2.16 1.47
CA VAL A 71 5.25 0.98 0.80
C VAL A 71 5.35 -0.28 1.67
N GLY A 72 6.53 -0.57 2.19
CA GLY A 72 6.80 -1.74 3.01
C GLY A 72 6.46 -3.07 2.31
N LEU A 73 5.79 -3.96 3.04
CA LEU A 73 5.22 -5.21 2.52
C LEU A 73 3.77 -5.03 2.09
N ALA A 74 2.98 -4.33 2.90
CA ALA A 74 1.53 -4.25 2.75
C ALA A 74 1.07 -3.62 1.41
N LYS A 75 1.86 -2.70 0.86
CA LYS A 75 1.54 -2.00 -0.39
C LYS A 75 2.42 -2.42 -1.56
N LYS A 76 3.29 -3.40 -1.36
CA LYS A 76 4.29 -3.84 -2.34
C LYS A 76 3.66 -4.31 -3.66
N SER A 77 2.59 -5.09 -3.60
CA SER A 77 1.88 -5.60 -4.77
C SER A 77 1.23 -4.49 -5.62
N PHE A 78 0.90 -3.36 -5.02
CA PHE A 78 0.28 -2.22 -5.70
C PHE A 78 1.30 -1.27 -6.34
N LEU A 79 2.54 -1.27 -5.84
CA LEU A 79 3.56 -0.31 -6.26
C LEU A 79 3.85 -0.32 -7.77
N PRO A 80 4.04 -1.48 -8.44
CA PRO A 80 4.32 -1.51 -9.88
C PRO A 80 3.19 -0.91 -10.73
N ARG A 81 1.95 -1.13 -10.31
CA ARG A 81 0.77 -0.61 -11.00
C ARG A 81 0.64 0.90 -10.83
N PHE A 82 0.93 1.42 -9.65
CA PHE A 82 0.93 2.85 -9.37
C PHE A 82 2.09 3.58 -10.05
N ALA A 83 3.31 3.07 -9.87
CA ALA A 83 4.52 3.76 -10.33
C ALA A 83 4.80 3.58 -11.84
N GLY A 84 4.42 2.43 -12.38
CA GLY A 84 4.77 2.08 -13.75
C GLY A 84 6.25 1.72 -13.94
N GLY A 85 6.58 1.21 -15.13
CA GLY A 85 7.89 0.60 -15.38
C GLY A 85 9.08 1.56 -15.26
N ALA A 86 8.94 2.81 -15.72
CA ALA A 86 10.03 3.79 -15.70
C ALA A 86 10.37 4.19 -14.26
N GLN A 87 9.37 4.53 -13.47
CA GLN A 87 9.57 4.92 -12.07
C GLN A 87 10.10 3.75 -11.23
N MET A 88 9.61 2.54 -11.47
CA MET A 88 10.12 1.32 -10.81
C MET A 88 11.60 1.07 -11.10
N ARG A 89 12.06 1.32 -12.34
CA ARG A 89 13.50 1.23 -12.67
C ARG A 89 14.32 2.24 -11.89
N VAL A 90 13.93 3.52 -11.91
CA VAL A 90 14.63 4.57 -11.18
C VAL A 90 14.71 4.26 -9.69
N MET A 91 13.62 3.83 -9.07
CA MET A 91 13.59 3.46 -7.65
C MET A 91 14.56 2.32 -7.34
N ARG A 92 14.65 1.30 -8.22
CA ARG A 92 15.60 0.18 -8.06
C ARG A 92 17.05 0.62 -8.21
N GLU A 93 17.36 1.46 -9.20
CA GLU A 93 18.71 1.98 -9.39
C GLU A 93 19.17 2.86 -8.22
N LEU A 94 18.29 3.72 -7.69
CA LEU A 94 18.58 4.49 -6.48
C LEU A 94 18.85 3.57 -5.27
N ARG A 95 18.02 2.57 -5.07
CA ARG A 95 18.25 1.59 -4.00
C ARG A 95 19.58 0.88 -4.17
N LYS A 96 19.91 0.41 -5.37
CA LYS A 96 21.15 -0.29 -5.64
C LYS A 96 22.39 0.61 -5.43
N ALA A 97 22.29 1.89 -5.78
CA ALA A 97 23.37 2.86 -5.58
C ALA A 97 23.64 3.13 -4.09
N LEU A 98 22.56 3.18 -3.26
CA LEU A 98 22.66 3.50 -1.84
C LEU A 98 22.87 2.26 -0.96
N ASP A 99 22.43 1.10 -1.41
CA ASP A 99 22.52 -0.19 -0.72
C ASP A 99 22.97 -1.29 -1.69
N PRO A 100 24.24 -1.24 -2.16
CA PRO A 100 24.75 -2.17 -3.16
C PRO A 100 24.78 -3.62 -2.69
N HIS A 101 24.82 -3.85 -1.37
CA HIS A 101 24.81 -5.17 -0.77
C HIS A 101 23.41 -5.68 -0.42
N GLY A 102 22.34 -4.85 -0.54
CA GLY A 102 20.97 -5.24 -0.29
C GLY A 102 20.67 -5.56 1.17
N LEU A 103 21.37 -4.90 2.10
CA LEU A 103 21.26 -5.15 3.56
C LEU A 103 20.06 -4.44 4.19
N LEU A 104 19.64 -3.31 3.61
CA LEU A 104 18.58 -2.49 4.17
C LEU A 104 17.20 -3.02 3.77
N ASN A 105 16.46 -3.54 4.76
CA ASN A 105 15.08 -4.02 4.56
C ASN A 105 14.90 -4.93 3.33
N PRO A 106 15.61 -6.07 3.26
CA PRO A 106 15.50 -6.98 2.12
C PRO A 106 14.06 -7.47 1.93
N GLY A 107 13.61 -7.53 0.67
CA GLY A 107 12.26 -7.95 0.33
C GLY A 107 11.14 -6.93 0.60
N LYS A 108 11.43 -5.81 1.25
CA LYS A 108 10.49 -4.69 1.42
C LYS A 108 10.46 -3.84 0.15
N MET A 109 9.30 -3.32 -0.23
CA MET A 109 9.08 -2.47 -1.39
C MET A 109 9.34 -3.18 -2.74
N PHE A 110 10.46 -3.90 -2.87
CA PHE A 110 10.84 -4.71 -4.03
C PHE A 110 11.06 -6.17 -3.61
N ASP A 111 10.97 -7.11 -4.55
CA ASP A 111 11.38 -8.48 -4.31
C ASP A 111 12.88 -8.55 -4.03
N ALA A 112 13.27 -9.47 -3.17
CA ALA A 112 14.67 -9.79 -2.98
C ALA A 112 15.23 -10.33 -4.31
N GLU A 113 16.40 -9.83 -4.73
CA GLU A 113 17.05 -10.39 -5.91
C GLU A 113 17.46 -11.84 -5.64
N PRO A 114 17.11 -12.77 -6.54
CA PRO A 114 17.53 -14.17 -6.38
C PRO A 114 19.05 -14.26 -6.29
N GLY A 115 19.58 -14.88 -5.25
CA GLY A 115 21.00 -15.20 -5.12
C GLY A 115 21.86 -14.31 -4.21
N ARG A 116 21.30 -13.31 -3.52
CA ARG A 116 22.08 -12.44 -2.63
C ARG A 116 22.12 -12.83 -1.14
N ASN A 117 21.41 -13.88 -0.73
CA ASN A 117 21.38 -14.33 0.66
C ASN A 117 22.27 -15.54 0.94
N ALA A 118 23.34 -15.77 0.15
CA ALA A 118 24.27 -16.86 0.34
C ALA A 118 25.71 -16.34 0.38
N GLN A 119 26.02 -15.56 1.40
CA GLN A 119 27.40 -15.41 1.93
C GLN A 119 27.35 -15.04 3.38
#